data_c01c80ee894753ca25c2b9c94c3a1e68
#
_entry.id   c01c80ee894753ca25c2b9c94c3a1e68
#
_cell.length_a   1.000
_cell.length_b   1.000
_cell.length_c   1.000
_cell.angle_alpha   90.00
_cell.angle_beta   90.00
_cell.angle_gamma   90.00
#
_symmetry.space_group_name_H-M   'P 1'
#
loop_
_entity.id
_entity.type
_entity.pdbx_description
1 polymer ?
#
loop_
_entity_poly.entity_id
_entity_poly.type
_entity_poly.pdbx_seq_one_letter_code
_entity_poly.pdbx_strand_id
1 'polypeptide(L)'
;MPQADETPPPTHGDAPGEPAANDLPATSPHLRQLALQAAAAFAVLSLAWPYYGIRGEALPWPATAYAMGGVAGLLAVLTHQAWWWWLIHLAFAPLAWSVARLDIDPGWFLLLFIGLLLVYRGALSGQVPLYLSNAQTAAVLDELTQDIGALRFVDLGAGIGSVVRQLARARPTAHFTGVENAPASWLIGRLRTRGLTNCHWLWGNFWQTRLDDFDVVYAFLSPAPMAALWEKAQREMRPGSLLISNSFPVPGVAATNVVAVADGRQTQLYCYRLPGAPPAAESNETSVPAQ
;
A
#
# COMPACT_ATOMS: atom_id res chain seq x y z
N MET A 1 -18.50 38.95 56.72
CA MET A 1 -18.87 39.31 55.32
C MET A 1 -17.83 38.69 54.39
N PRO A 2 -18.10 37.61 53.70
CA PRO A 2 -17.27 37.07 52.64
C PRO A 2 -17.73 37.67 51.33
N GLN A 3 -16.75 38.09 50.53
CA GLN A 3 -16.93 38.58 49.16
C GLN A 3 -17.36 37.46 48.22
N ALA A 4 -18.36 37.76 47.39
CA ALA A 4 -18.85 36.92 46.33
C ALA A 4 -17.82 36.88 45.19
N ASP A 5 -17.50 35.67 44.76
CA ASP A 5 -16.70 35.35 43.60
C ASP A 5 -17.62 35.43 42.36
N GLU A 6 -17.49 36.49 41.56
CA GLU A 6 -18.20 36.67 40.30
C GLU A 6 -17.39 36.02 39.16
N THR A 7 -17.75 34.81 38.77
CA THR A 7 -17.32 34.19 37.51
C THR A 7 -18.01 34.88 36.33
N PRO A 8 -17.26 35.34 35.30
CA PRO A 8 -17.85 35.92 34.11
C PRO A 8 -18.53 34.84 33.25
N PRO A 9 -19.59 35.18 32.49
CA PRO A 9 -20.32 34.25 31.66
C PRO A 9 -19.48 33.80 30.42
N PRO A 10 -19.75 32.60 29.85
CA PRO A 10 -19.05 32.10 28.68
C PRO A 10 -19.39 32.96 27.46
N THR A 11 -18.35 33.40 26.76
CA THR A 11 -18.45 34.10 25.49
C THR A 11 -18.99 33.18 24.42
N HIS A 12 -20.02 33.63 23.75
CA HIS A 12 -20.67 32.97 22.60
C HIS A 12 -19.71 32.72 21.42
N GLY A 13 -19.74 31.49 20.95
CA GLY A 13 -19.89 31.13 19.53
C GLY A 13 -18.81 31.62 18.58
N ASP A 14 -17.76 30.82 18.40
CA ASP A 14 -17.10 30.76 17.11
C ASP A 14 -17.98 29.90 16.16
N ALA A 15 -18.62 30.58 15.22
CA ALA A 15 -19.27 29.95 14.09
C ALA A 15 -18.21 29.13 13.26
N PRO A 16 -18.56 27.95 12.72
CA PRO A 16 -17.63 27.24 11.85
C PRO A 16 -17.33 28.13 10.65
N GLY A 17 -16.02 28.49 10.50
CA GLY A 17 -15.52 29.27 9.38
C GLY A 17 -15.93 28.61 8.07
N GLU A 18 -16.47 29.42 7.16
CA GLU A 18 -16.69 29.06 5.78
C GLU A 18 -15.42 28.45 5.18
N PRO A 19 -15.52 27.33 4.44
CA PRO A 19 -14.36 26.80 3.73
C PRO A 19 -13.87 27.84 2.73
N ALA A 20 -12.59 28.23 2.88
CA ALA A 20 -11.94 29.15 1.96
C ALA A 20 -12.03 28.60 0.55
N ALA A 21 -12.76 29.30 -0.30
CA ALA A 21 -12.88 29.03 -1.74
C ALA A 21 -11.51 29.33 -2.37
N ASN A 22 -10.63 28.33 -2.46
CA ASN A 22 -9.48 28.27 -3.40
C ASN A 22 -8.63 26.99 -3.28
N ASP A 23 -9.20 25.86 -2.89
CA ASP A 23 -8.52 24.58 -3.10
C ASP A 23 -8.85 24.05 -4.50
N LEU A 24 -8.15 24.57 -5.51
CA LEU A 24 -8.03 23.84 -6.78
C LEU A 24 -7.45 22.45 -6.44
N PRO A 25 -8.05 21.35 -6.95
CA PRO A 25 -7.57 20.01 -6.64
C PRO A 25 -6.09 19.93 -6.99
N ALA A 26 -5.26 19.66 -5.98
CA ALA A 26 -3.82 19.49 -6.15
C ALA A 26 -3.62 18.43 -7.23
N THR A 27 -3.05 18.85 -8.38
CA THR A 27 -2.75 17.92 -9.48
C THR A 27 -1.96 16.75 -8.93
N SER A 28 -2.39 15.53 -9.23
CA SER A 28 -1.71 14.34 -8.73
C SER A 28 -0.20 14.44 -9.05
N PRO A 29 0.69 14.02 -8.16
CA PRO A 29 2.15 14.12 -8.35
C PRO A 29 2.61 13.55 -9.69
N HIS A 30 1.95 12.50 -10.17
CA HIS A 30 2.27 11.85 -11.45
C HIS A 30 1.90 12.70 -12.66
N LEU A 31 0.74 13.35 -12.64
CA LEU A 31 0.32 14.25 -13.71
C LEU A 31 1.24 15.48 -13.84
N ARG A 32 1.77 15.96 -12.71
CA ARG A 32 2.75 17.06 -12.71
C ARG A 32 4.03 16.68 -13.45
N GLN A 33 4.57 15.47 -13.24
CA GLN A 33 5.80 15.00 -13.91
C GLN A 33 5.57 14.85 -15.43
N LEU A 34 4.45 14.30 -15.83
CA LEU A 34 4.09 14.20 -17.25
C LEU A 34 3.92 15.58 -17.88
N ALA A 35 3.30 16.52 -17.20
CA ALA A 35 3.12 17.88 -17.67
C ALA A 35 4.46 18.60 -17.89
N LEU A 36 5.45 18.40 -17.01
CA LEU A 36 6.80 18.98 -17.19
C LEU A 36 7.50 18.43 -18.43
N GLN A 37 7.42 17.12 -18.68
CA GLN A 37 7.97 16.50 -19.89
C GLN A 37 7.26 16.98 -21.15
N ALA A 38 5.93 17.05 -21.13
CA ALA A 38 5.15 17.54 -22.26
C ALA A 38 5.44 19.02 -22.57
N ALA A 39 5.54 19.86 -21.54
CA ALA A 39 5.88 21.27 -21.68
C ALA A 39 7.29 21.46 -22.27
N ALA A 40 8.28 20.69 -21.81
CA ALA A 40 9.63 20.73 -22.35
C ALA A 40 9.68 20.27 -23.82
N ALA A 41 9.01 19.17 -24.14
CA ALA A 41 8.91 18.69 -25.52
C ALA A 41 8.23 19.72 -26.42
N PHE A 42 7.12 20.30 -25.98
CA PHE A 42 6.42 21.35 -26.72
C PHE A 42 7.31 22.58 -26.95
N ALA A 43 7.98 23.07 -25.90
CA ALA A 43 8.84 24.25 -26.01
C ALA A 43 10.00 24.04 -27.00
N VAL A 44 10.67 22.90 -26.94
CA VAL A 44 11.80 22.60 -27.84
C VAL A 44 11.32 22.36 -29.26
N LEU A 45 10.26 21.57 -29.46
CA LEU A 45 9.75 21.26 -30.80
C LEU A 45 9.12 22.48 -31.50
N SER A 46 8.43 23.34 -30.76
CA SER A 46 7.83 24.56 -31.33
C SER A 46 8.88 25.55 -31.89
N LEU A 47 10.11 25.47 -31.38
CA LEU A 47 11.23 26.26 -31.88
C LEU A 47 12.03 25.50 -32.96
N ALA A 48 12.33 24.26 -32.73
CA ALA A 48 13.19 23.45 -33.59
C ALA A 48 12.49 23.11 -34.92
N TRP A 49 11.23 22.69 -34.87
CA TRP A 49 10.49 22.26 -36.06
C TRP A 49 10.40 23.32 -37.16
N PRO A 50 9.95 24.58 -36.89
CA PRO A 50 9.94 25.64 -37.91
C PRO A 50 11.35 26.01 -38.36
N TYR A 51 12.32 26.09 -37.45
CA TYR A 51 13.70 26.46 -37.78
C TYR A 51 14.32 25.51 -38.82
N TYR A 52 14.28 24.20 -38.58
CA TYR A 52 14.80 23.21 -39.52
C TYR A 52 13.92 23.05 -40.75
N GLY A 53 12.59 23.19 -40.61
CA GLY A 53 11.65 23.14 -41.72
C GLY A 53 11.87 24.27 -42.77
N ILE A 54 12.10 25.50 -42.34
CA ILE A 54 12.41 26.62 -43.23
C ILE A 54 13.73 26.39 -43.98
N ARG A 55 14.70 25.71 -43.35
CA ARG A 55 16.00 25.39 -43.96
C ARG A 55 15.97 24.14 -44.86
N GLY A 56 14.87 23.41 -44.87
CA GLY A 56 14.77 22.14 -45.58
C GLY A 56 15.65 21.06 -44.99
N GLU A 57 16.07 21.19 -43.72
CA GLU A 57 16.95 20.28 -43.00
C GLU A 57 16.12 19.33 -42.13
N ALA A 58 16.59 18.08 -42.00
CA ALA A 58 16.00 17.12 -41.06
C ALA A 58 16.31 17.53 -39.62
N LEU A 59 15.33 17.30 -38.71
CA LEU A 59 15.49 17.58 -37.29
C LEU A 59 16.65 16.73 -36.70
N PRO A 60 17.66 17.33 -36.06
CA PRO A 60 18.77 16.58 -35.46
C PRO A 60 18.31 15.98 -34.13
N TRP A 61 17.67 14.82 -34.20
CA TRP A 61 17.05 14.15 -33.05
C TRP A 61 17.95 14.00 -31.82
N PRO A 62 19.27 13.67 -31.93
CA PRO A 62 20.12 13.65 -30.76
C PRO A 62 20.14 14.98 -30.00
N ALA A 63 20.46 16.07 -30.70
CA ALA A 63 20.50 17.40 -30.11
C ALA A 63 19.14 17.84 -29.54
N THR A 64 18.08 17.51 -30.26
CA THR A 64 16.69 17.80 -29.84
C THR A 64 16.33 17.04 -28.57
N ALA A 65 16.69 15.75 -28.45
CA ALA A 65 16.45 14.96 -27.26
C ALA A 65 17.22 15.49 -26.02
N TYR A 66 18.47 15.88 -26.21
CA TYR A 66 19.26 16.54 -25.13
C TYR A 66 18.67 17.89 -24.74
N ALA A 67 18.21 18.70 -25.71
CA ALA A 67 17.55 19.96 -25.43
C ALA A 67 16.24 19.76 -24.62
N MET A 68 15.42 18.78 -25.01
CA MET A 68 14.21 18.41 -24.25
C MET A 68 14.55 18.00 -22.81
N GLY A 69 15.54 17.14 -22.63
CA GLY A 69 16.00 16.73 -21.30
C GLY A 69 16.49 17.92 -20.47
N GLY A 70 17.28 18.82 -21.09
CA GLY A 70 17.81 20.03 -20.44
C GLY A 70 16.68 20.97 -19.98
N VAL A 71 15.69 21.24 -20.85
CA VAL A 71 14.53 22.08 -20.51
C VAL A 71 13.68 21.43 -19.43
N ALA A 72 13.42 20.12 -19.51
CA ALA A 72 12.63 19.41 -18.51
C ALA A 72 13.33 19.40 -17.15
N GLY A 73 14.64 19.15 -17.12
CA GLY A 73 15.45 19.21 -15.91
C GLY A 73 15.45 20.61 -15.29
N LEU A 74 15.60 21.66 -16.11
CA LEU A 74 15.51 23.06 -15.67
C LEU A 74 14.13 23.38 -15.07
N LEU A 75 13.05 22.97 -15.73
CA LEU A 75 11.69 23.15 -15.21
C LEU A 75 11.50 22.42 -13.87
N ALA A 76 12.08 21.23 -13.70
CA ALA A 76 12.03 20.50 -12.44
C ALA A 76 12.76 21.26 -11.31
N VAL A 77 13.91 21.87 -11.58
CA VAL A 77 14.63 22.74 -10.64
C VAL A 77 13.81 23.97 -10.30
N LEU A 78 13.30 24.69 -11.29
CA LEU A 78 12.53 25.93 -11.11
C LEU A 78 11.20 25.69 -10.36
N THR A 79 10.65 24.50 -10.47
CA THR A 79 9.43 24.10 -9.74
C THR A 79 9.71 23.44 -8.39
N HIS A 80 10.95 23.57 -7.87
CA HIS A 80 11.39 23.08 -6.57
C HIS A 80 11.11 21.58 -6.34
N GLN A 81 11.33 20.77 -7.40
CA GLN A 81 11.21 19.32 -7.27
C GLN A 81 12.36 18.75 -6.42
N ALA A 82 12.15 17.57 -5.80
CA ALA A 82 13.22 16.85 -5.14
C ALA A 82 14.39 16.58 -6.12
N TRP A 83 15.64 16.61 -5.61
CA TRP A 83 16.87 16.60 -6.42
C TRP A 83 16.96 15.47 -7.44
N TRP A 84 16.39 14.29 -7.17
CA TRP A 84 16.38 13.15 -8.10
C TRP A 84 15.45 13.35 -9.31
N TRP A 85 14.39 14.19 -9.20
CA TRP A 85 13.49 14.46 -10.30
C TRP A 85 14.16 15.20 -11.44
N TRP A 86 15.02 16.17 -11.15
CA TRP A 86 15.71 16.88 -12.23
C TRP A 86 16.69 15.96 -12.99
N LEU A 87 17.32 14.98 -12.32
CA LEU A 87 18.13 13.95 -13.01
C LEU A 87 17.27 13.05 -13.89
N ILE A 88 16.12 12.62 -13.40
CA ILE A 88 15.18 11.80 -14.17
C ILE A 88 14.70 12.57 -15.42
N HIS A 89 14.31 13.82 -15.26
CA HIS A 89 13.84 14.65 -16.37
C HIS A 89 14.94 14.94 -17.39
N LEU A 90 16.16 15.23 -16.93
CA LEU A 90 17.32 15.45 -17.79
C LEU A 90 17.66 14.22 -18.64
N ALA A 91 17.60 13.03 -18.05
CA ALA A 91 18.00 11.79 -18.70
C ALA A 91 16.87 11.19 -19.58
N PHE A 92 15.60 11.48 -19.31
CA PHE A 92 14.46 10.78 -19.92
C PHE A 92 14.46 10.84 -21.46
N ALA A 93 14.46 12.04 -22.04
CA ALA A 93 14.37 12.19 -23.50
C ALA A 93 15.62 11.66 -24.23
N PRO A 94 16.88 11.90 -23.76
CA PRO A 94 18.06 11.27 -24.33
C PRO A 94 18.05 9.76 -24.26
N LEU A 95 17.65 9.18 -23.12
CA LEU A 95 17.56 7.72 -22.98
C LEU A 95 16.46 7.15 -23.88
N ALA A 96 15.29 7.76 -23.92
CA ALA A 96 14.20 7.32 -24.81
C ALA A 96 14.63 7.30 -26.27
N TRP A 97 15.33 8.36 -26.71
CA TRP A 97 15.89 8.42 -28.06
C TRP A 97 16.94 7.32 -28.28
N SER A 98 17.85 7.11 -27.32
CA SER A 98 18.90 6.09 -27.41
C SER A 98 18.29 4.68 -27.49
N VAL A 99 17.29 4.38 -26.67
CA VAL A 99 16.58 3.10 -26.68
C VAL A 99 15.83 2.88 -28.01
N ALA A 100 15.21 3.94 -28.56
CA ALA A 100 14.55 3.85 -29.87
C ALA A 100 15.51 3.54 -31.04
N ARG A 101 16.83 3.74 -30.83
CA ARG A 101 17.89 3.40 -31.82
C ARG A 101 18.47 2.01 -31.67
N LEU A 102 18.10 1.29 -30.59
CA LEU A 102 18.57 -0.08 -30.35
C LEU A 102 17.70 -1.04 -31.15
N ASP A 103 17.49 -1.09 -32.25
CA ASP A 103 16.76 -2.04 -33.13
C ASP A 103 16.04 -3.20 -32.37
N ILE A 104 15.43 -2.85 -31.23
CA ILE A 104 14.70 -3.80 -30.38
C ILE A 104 13.29 -3.93 -30.95
N ASP A 105 12.89 -5.17 -31.22
CA ASP A 105 11.53 -5.45 -31.68
C ASP A 105 10.49 -4.86 -30.69
N PRO A 106 9.53 -4.05 -31.17
CA PRO A 106 8.50 -3.43 -30.33
C PRO A 106 7.73 -4.39 -29.44
N GLY A 107 7.65 -5.66 -29.84
CA GLY A 107 7.02 -6.73 -29.04
C GLY A 107 7.65 -6.92 -27.68
N TRP A 108 8.95 -6.69 -27.52
CA TRP A 108 9.61 -6.77 -26.21
C TRP A 108 9.16 -5.68 -25.26
N PHE A 109 8.93 -4.46 -25.75
CA PHE A 109 8.37 -3.37 -24.92
C PHE A 109 6.94 -3.68 -24.48
N LEU A 110 6.14 -4.27 -25.39
CA LEU A 110 4.79 -4.72 -25.05
C LEU A 110 4.81 -5.84 -24.01
N LEU A 111 5.69 -6.83 -24.16
CA LEU A 111 5.84 -7.90 -23.18
C LEU A 111 6.28 -7.38 -21.81
N LEU A 112 7.25 -6.45 -21.78
CA LEU A 112 7.67 -5.80 -20.55
C LEU A 112 6.51 -5.03 -19.92
N PHE A 113 5.77 -4.25 -20.70
CA PHE A 113 4.61 -3.50 -20.23
C PHE A 113 3.54 -4.42 -19.65
N ILE A 114 3.18 -5.50 -20.35
CA ILE A 114 2.23 -6.51 -19.87
C ILE A 114 2.76 -7.15 -18.57
N GLY A 115 4.04 -7.51 -18.52
CA GLY A 115 4.67 -8.08 -17.32
C GLY A 115 4.57 -7.14 -16.11
N LEU A 116 4.90 -5.87 -16.31
CA LEU A 116 4.75 -4.84 -15.28
C LEU A 116 3.28 -4.66 -14.86
N LEU A 117 2.35 -4.64 -15.82
CA LEU A 117 0.93 -4.52 -15.54
C LEU A 117 0.42 -5.69 -14.69
N LEU A 118 0.86 -6.93 -14.98
CA LEU A 118 0.48 -8.11 -14.22
C LEU A 118 1.03 -8.11 -12.78
N VAL A 119 2.21 -7.53 -12.57
CA VAL A 119 2.82 -7.39 -11.24
C VAL A 119 2.19 -6.23 -10.46
N TYR A 120 1.99 -5.08 -11.12
CA TYR A 120 1.56 -3.84 -10.46
C TYR A 120 0.06 -3.56 -10.59
N ARG A 121 -0.74 -4.52 -11.03
CA ARG A 121 -2.20 -4.35 -11.20
C ARG A 121 -2.88 -3.79 -9.93
N GLY A 122 -2.45 -4.24 -8.75
CA GLY A 122 -2.97 -3.73 -7.47
C GLY A 122 -2.69 -2.24 -7.24
N ALA A 123 -1.52 -1.74 -7.68
CA ALA A 123 -1.17 -0.34 -7.56
C ALA A 123 -1.99 0.57 -8.49
N LEU A 124 -2.39 0.08 -9.67
CA LEU A 124 -3.22 0.84 -10.62
C LEU A 124 -4.66 1.05 -10.14
N SER A 125 -5.18 0.16 -9.31
CA SER A 125 -6.52 0.27 -8.70
C SER A 125 -6.52 1.07 -7.39
N GLY A 126 -5.46 1.84 -7.09
CA GLY A 126 -5.35 2.62 -5.85
C GLY A 126 -5.13 1.76 -4.59
N GLN A 127 -4.97 0.46 -4.77
CA GLN A 127 -4.68 -0.48 -3.70
C GLN A 127 -3.17 -0.76 -3.69
N VAL A 128 -2.52 -0.41 -2.69
CA VAL A 128 -1.21 -0.79 -2.14
C VAL A 128 -0.06 -1.12 -3.12
N PRO A 129 1.08 -0.42 -3.07
CA PRO A 129 2.34 -0.91 -3.65
C PRO A 129 2.70 -2.30 -3.10
N LEU A 130 3.45 -3.10 -3.86
CA LEU A 130 3.92 -4.40 -3.41
C LEU A 130 4.91 -4.22 -2.25
N TYR A 131 4.43 -4.34 -1.03
CA TYR A 131 5.27 -4.41 0.17
C TYR A 131 5.67 -5.86 0.42
N LEU A 132 6.96 -6.11 0.57
CA LEU A 132 7.48 -7.44 0.87
C LEU A 132 7.95 -7.48 2.33
N SER A 133 7.30 -8.32 3.12
CA SER A 133 7.77 -8.67 4.47
C SER A 133 9.08 -9.44 4.38
N ASN A 134 9.97 -9.17 5.31
CA ASN A 134 11.28 -9.82 5.42
C ASN A 134 11.24 -11.09 6.31
N ALA A 135 12.39 -11.75 6.42
CA ALA A 135 12.52 -12.95 7.23
C ALA A 135 12.35 -12.69 8.73
N GLN A 136 12.80 -11.52 9.19
CA GLN A 136 12.68 -11.09 10.58
C GLN A 136 11.20 -10.90 10.97
N THR A 137 10.40 -10.30 10.08
CA THR A 137 8.94 -10.20 10.28
C THR A 137 8.29 -11.58 10.43
N ALA A 138 8.66 -12.55 9.59
CA ALA A 138 8.10 -13.90 9.68
C ALA A 138 8.52 -14.60 10.98
N ALA A 139 9.73 -14.40 11.46
CA ALA A 139 10.19 -14.95 12.74
C ALA A 139 9.39 -14.37 13.92
N VAL A 140 9.15 -13.05 13.94
CA VAL A 140 8.34 -12.41 14.98
C VAL A 140 6.88 -12.86 14.92
N LEU A 141 6.32 -13.05 13.72
CA LEU A 141 4.96 -13.61 13.56
C LEU A 141 4.87 -15.04 14.08
N ASP A 142 5.92 -15.85 13.88
CA ASP A 142 6.00 -17.21 14.41
C ASP A 142 5.98 -17.21 15.94
N GLU A 143 6.79 -16.36 16.56
CA GLU A 143 6.84 -16.17 18.01
C GLU A 143 5.51 -15.68 18.58
N LEU A 144 4.89 -14.66 17.97
CA LEU A 144 3.61 -14.10 18.41
C LEU A 144 2.44 -15.09 18.36
N THR A 145 2.58 -16.14 17.58
CA THR A 145 1.50 -17.13 17.35
C THR A 145 1.84 -18.53 17.88
N GLN A 146 2.97 -18.68 18.59
CA GLN A 146 3.49 -19.99 19.02
C GLN A 146 2.53 -20.76 19.95
N ASP A 147 1.76 -20.06 20.76
CA ASP A 147 0.82 -20.64 21.71
C ASP A 147 -0.48 -21.15 21.06
N ILE A 148 -0.67 -20.88 19.76
CA ILE A 148 -1.84 -21.34 19.00
C ILE A 148 -1.50 -22.68 18.34
N GLY A 149 -2.00 -23.79 18.90
CA GLY A 149 -1.63 -25.14 18.48
C GLY A 149 -1.97 -25.48 17.03
N ALA A 150 -3.25 -25.54 16.67
CA ALA A 150 -3.72 -25.81 15.31
C ALA A 150 -3.98 -24.50 14.52
N LEU A 151 -2.94 -23.66 14.43
CA LEU A 151 -3.03 -22.32 13.85
C LEU A 151 -3.58 -22.32 12.42
N ARG A 152 -4.60 -21.52 12.19
CA ARG A 152 -5.13 -21.15 10.86
C ARG A 152 -4.81 -19.69 10.60
N PHE A 153 -3.84 -19.46 9.75
CA PHE A 153 -3.29 -18.14 9.43
C PHE A 153 -3.63 -17.71 8.01
N VAL A 154 -4.00 -16.46 7.81
CA VAL A 154 -4.17 -15.88 6.47
C VAL A 154 -3.33 -14.60 6.31
N ASP A 155 -2.69 -14.47 5.15
CA ASP A 155 -1.97 -13.28 4.69
C ASP A 155 -2.80 -12.60 3.60
N LEU A 156 -3.33 -11.41 3.90
CA LEU A 156 -4.17 -10.62 2.99
C LEU A 156 -3.29 -9.72 2.12
N GLY A 157 -3.21 -10.02 0.83
CA GLY A 157 -2.27 -9.40 -0.08
C GLY A 157 -0.89 -10.05 0.04
N ALA A 158 -0.84 -11.39 0.03
CA ALA A 158 0.36 -12.18 0.32
C ALA A 158 1.52 -11.96 -0.67
N GLY A 159 1.30 -11.23 -1.77
CA GLY A 159 2.31 -10.95 -2.79
C GLY A 159 2.92 -12.24 -3.34
N ILE A 160 4.24 -12.36 -3.24
CA ILE A 160 4.99 -13.56 -3.66
C ILE A 160 5.15 -14.61 -2.55
N GLY A 161 4.39 -14.50 -1.44
CA GLY A 161 4.30 -15.47 -0.36
C GLY A 161 5.50 -15.52 0.58
N SER A 162 6.17 -14.42 0.82
CA SER A 162 7.36 -14.38 1.66
C SER A 162 7.08 -14.84 3.10
N VAL A 163 6.01 -14.36 3.72
CA VAL A 163 5.58 -14.73 5.07
C VAL A 163 5.02 -16.15 5.09
N VAL A 164 4.01 -16.41 4.27
CA VAL A 164 3.30 -17.70 4.24
C VAL A 164 4.27 -18.87 4.06
N ARG A 165 5.25 -18.71 3.14
CA ARG A 165 6.26 -19.76 2.88
C ARG A 165 7.15 -20.03 4.09
N GLN A 166 7.58 -19.00 4.81
CA GLN A 166 8.48 -19.16 5.96
C GLN A 166 7.74 -19.80 7.14
N LEU A 167 6.54 -19.30 7.45
CA LEU A 167 5.71 -19.86 8.52
C LEU A 167 5.28 -21.30 8.25
N ALA A 168 4.87 -21.61 7.00
CA ALA A 168 4.48 -22.97 6.62
C ALA A 168 5.62 -23.99 6.73
N ARG A 169 6.87 -23.57 6.54
CA ARG A 169 8.05 -24.39 6.76
C ARG A 169 8.38 -24.58 8.25
N ALA A 170 8.23 -23.50 9.03
CA ALA A 170 8.49 -23.55 10.47
C ALA A 170 7.47 -24.39 11.22
N ARG A 171 6.21 -24.40 10.77
CA ARG A 171 5.09 -25.08 11.44
C ARG A 171 4.32 -26.02 10.51
N PRO A 172 4.78 -27.26 10.34
CA PRO A 172 4.13 -28.24 9.46
C PRO A 172 2.69 -28.62 9.86
N THR A 173 2.33 -28.48 11.13
CA THR A 173 1.00 -28.81 11.67
C THR A 173 -0.02 -27.66 11.61
N ALA A 174 0.42 -26.46 11.31
CA ALA A 174 -0.42 -25.28 11.15
C ALA A 174 -0.83 -25.10 9.67
N HIS A 175 -1.91 -24.35 9.41
CA HIS A 175 -2.43 -24.07 8.07
C HIS A 175 -2.25 -22.61 7.71
N PHE A 176 -1.64 -22.36 6.55
CA PHE A 176 -1.33 -21.03 6.06
C PHE A 176 -2.03 -20.78 4.73
N THR A 177 -2.70 -19.64 4.62
CA THR A 177 -3.39 -19.23 3.40
C THR A 177 -2.84 -17.90 2.91
N GLY A 178 -2.44 -17.81 1.65
CA GLY A 178 -2.10 -16.56 0.98
C GLY A 178 -3.24 -16.13 0.06
N VAL A 179 -3.72 -14.89 0.20
CA VAL A 179 -4.71 -14.28 -0.69
C VAL A 179 -4.02 -13.22 -1.52
N GLU A 180 -4.10 -13.32 -2.85
CA GLU A 180 -3.45 -12.36 -3.76
C GLU A 180 -4.29 -12.16 -5.03
N ASN A 181 -4.44 -10.91 -5.45
CA ASN A 181 -5.23 -10.55 -6.63
C ASN A 181 -4.39 -10.31 -7.89
N ALA A 182 -3.09 -10.03 -7.76
CA ALA A 182 -2.18 -9.85 -8.89
C ALA A 182 -1.77 -11.22 -9.45
N PRO A 183 -2.11 -11.55 -10.72
CA PRO A 183 -1.90 -12.89 -11.28
C PRO A 183 -0.46 -13.37 -11.21
N ALA A 184 0.50 -12.48 -11.54
CA ALA A 184 1.92 -12.83 -11.51
C ALA A 184 2.43 -13.11 -10.10
N SER A 185 2.08 -12.24 -9.12
CA SER A 185 2.45 -12.42 -7.72
C SER A 185 1.86 -13.69 -7.14
N TRP A 186 0.58 -13.94 -7.38
CA TRP A 186 -0.11 -15.17 -6.98
C TRP A 186 0.57 -16.42 -7.55
N LEU A 187 0.88 -16.43 -8.86
CA LEU A 187 1.54 -17.57 -9.52
C LEU A 187 2.94 -17.81 -8.92
N ILE A 188 3.73 -16.75 -8.73
CA ILE A 188 5.06 -16.84 -8.11
C ILE A 188 4.94 -17.39 -6.69
N GLY A 189 4.02 -16.87 -5.88
CA GLY A 189 3.78 -17.32 -4.52
C GLY A 189 3.42 -18.80 -4.47
N ARG A 190 2.49 -19.24 -5.32
CA ARG A 190 2.08 -20.64 -5.44
C ARG A 190 3.24 -21.56 -5.87
N LEU A 191 4.06 -21.12 -6.82
CA LEU A 191 5.23 -21.90 -7.26
C LEU A 191 6.30 -22.00 -6.15
N ARG A 192 6.54 -20.92 -5.40
CA ARG A 192 7.51 -20.88 -4.30
C ARG A 192 7.11 -21.72 -3.10
N THR A 193 5.82 -21.99 -2.93
CA THR A 193 5.27 -22.83 -1.84
C THR A 193 4.93 -24.25 -2.33
N ARG A 194 5.25 -24.57 -3.58
CA ARG A 194 5.02 -25.91 -4.13
C ARG A 194 5.72 -26.98 -3.27
N GLY A 195 4.96 -27.97 -2.84
CA GLY A 195 5.46 -29.03 -1.95
C GLY A 195 5.23 -28.77 -0.45
N LEU A 196 4.70 -27.61 -0.06
CA LEU A 196 4.21 -27.37 1.29
C LEU A 196 2.72 -27.73 1.35
N THR A 197 2.39 -28.84 1.97
CA THR A 197 1.02 -29.38 2.01
C THR A 197 0.07 -28.57 2.91
N ASN A 198 0.65 -27.77 3.80
CA ASN A 198 -0.03 -26.91 4.75
C ASN A 198 -0.15 -25.44 4.27
N CYS A 199 0.15 -25.17 3.01
CA CYS A 199 0.09 -23.84 2.42
C CYS A 199 -0.92 -23.81 1.26
N HIS A 200 -1.93 -22.95 1.36
CA HIS A 200 -3.00 -22.77 0.37
C HIS A 200 -2.95 -21.39 -0.27
N TRP A 201 -3.42 -21.29 -1.52
CA TRP A 201 -3.45 -20.03 -2.27
C TRP A 201 -4.83 -19.75 -2.81
N LEU A 202 -5.37 -18.59 -2.45
CA LEU A 202 -6.60 -18.05 -3.00
C LEU A 202 -6.27 -16.92 -3.97
N TRP A 203 -6.72 -17.06 -5.21
CA TRP A 203 -6.64 -15.99 -6.19
C TRP A 203 -7.90 -15.14 -6.10
N GLY A 204 -7.75 -13.90 -5.75
CA GLY A 204 -8.89 -12.99 -5.65
C GLY A 204 -8.67 -11.78 -4.77
N ASN A 205 -9.76 -11.03 -4.59
CA ASN A 205 -9.77 -9.87 -3.75
C ASN A 205 -9.99 -10.28 -2.29
N PHE A 206 -9.08 -9.91 -1.39
CA PHE A 206 -9.15 -10.24 0.03
C PHE A 206 -10.44 -9.69 0.71
N TRP A 207 -11.08 -8.66 0.15
CA TRP A 207 -12.37 -8.19 0.64
C TRP A 207 -13.48 -9.25 0.58
N GLN A 208 -13.36 -10.21 -0.32
CA GLN A 208 -14.30 -11.32 -0.49
C GLN A 208 -13.92 -12.56 0.33
N THR A 209 -12.73 -12.57 0.93
CA THR A 209 -12.28 -13.67 1.79
C THR A 209 -13.00 -13.60 3.12
N ARG A 210 -13.61 -14.70 3.54
CA ARG A 210 -14.21 -14.84 4.88
C ARG A 210 -13.09 -14.95 5.92
N LEU A 211 -13.21 -14.23 7.02
CA LEU A 211 -12.19 -14.18 8.07
C LEU A 211 -12.51 -15.06 9.27
N ASP A 212 -13.73 -15.60 9.37
CA ASP A 212 -14.21 -16.46 10.47
C ASP A 212 -13.50 -17.82 10.57
N ASP A 213 -12.83 -18.23 9.49
CA ASP A 213 -12.07 -19.48 9.45
C ASP A 213 -10.65 -19.38 10.05
N PHE A 214 -10.17 -18.17 10.36
CA PHE A 214 -8.78 -17.94 10.74
C PHE A 214 -8.64 -17.50 12.20
N ASP A 215 -7.57 -17.98 12.84
CA ASP A 215 -7.18 -17.56 14.19
C ASP A 215 -6.35 -16.29 14.12
N VAL A 216 -5.57 -16.14 13.04
CA VAL A 216 -4.72 -14.97 12.77
C VAL A 216 -4.92 -14.47 11.35
N VAL A 217 -5.24 -13.19 11.24
CA VAL A 217 -5.29 -12.45 9.98
C VAL A 217 -4.13 -11.47 9.97
N TYR A 218 -3.24 -11.62 9.00
CA TYR A 218 -2.11 -10.73 8.79
C TYR A 218 -2.31 -9.88 7.56
N ALA A 219 -1.90 -8.62 7.61
CA ALA A 219 -1.98 -7.69 6.50
C ALA A 219 -0.77 -6.76 6.46
N PHE A 220 -0.12 -6.66 5.30
CA PHE A 220 0.85 -5.61 5.01
C PHE A 220 0.33 -4.74 3.87
N LEU A 221 -0.60 -3.87 4.20
CA LEU A 221 -1.31 -3.00 3.27
C LEU A 221 -0.92 -1.54 3.51
N SER A 222 -1.37 -0.61 2.64
CA SER A 222 -1.23 0.83 2.89
C SER A 222 -2.19 1.30 4.02
N PRO A 223 -2.04 2.52 4.53
CA PRO A 223 -2.95 3.06 5.53
C PRO A 223 -4.41 3.14 5.08
N ALA A 224 -4.64 3.36 3.78
CA ALA A 224 -5.98 3.66 3.24
C ALA A 224 -7.05 2.58 3.53
N PRO A 225 -6.80 1.25 3.35
CA PRO A 225 -7.80 0.23 3.62
C PRO A 225 -7.93 -0.16 5.10
N MET A 226 -7.08 0.34 6.01
CA MET A 226 -6.99 -0.19 7.38
C MET A 226 -8.26 -0.01 8.21
N ALA A 227 -8.95 1.13 8.08
CA ALA A 227 -10.23 1.35 8.77
C ALA A 227 -11.30 0.35 8.31
N ALA A 228 -11.47 0.18 6.99
CA ALA A 228 -12.43 -0.77 6.43
C ALA A 228 -12.06 -2.23 6.73
N LEU A 229 -10.75 -2.55 6.79
CA LEU A 229 -10.28 -3.87 7.19
C LEU A 229 -10.63 -4.18 8.64
N TRP A 230 -10.51 -3.20 9.53
CA TRP A 230 -10.92 -3.34 10.93
C TRP A 230 -12.41 -3.60 11.06
N GLU A 231 -13.26 -2.84 10.36
CA GLU A 231 -14.70 -3.09 10.34
C GLU A 231 -15.05 -4.49 9.84
N LYS A 232 -14.35 -4.96 8.80
CA LYS A 232 -14.51 -6.34 8.31
C LYS A 232 -14.06 -7.36 9.35
N ALA A 233 -12.93 -7.14 10.01
CA ALA A 233 -12.42 -8.02 11.06
C ALA A 233 -13.41 -8.14 12.23
N GLN A 234 -13.97 -7.00 12.69
CA GLN A 234 -14.98 -7.00 13.77
C GLN A 234 -16.26 -7.76 13.41
N ARG A 235 -16.67 -7.74 12.14
CA ARG A 235 -17.88 -8.45 11.70
C ARG A 235 -17.67 -9.93 11.47
N GLU A 236 -16.48 -10.33 11.05
CA GLU A 236 -16.26 -11.68 10.52
C GLU A 236 -15.32 -12.53 11.38
N MET A 237 -14.32 -11.93 12.05
CA MET A 237 -13.37 -12.71 12.83
C MET A 237 -13.99 -13.20 14.15
N ARG A 238 -13.56 -14.38 14.57
CA ARG A 238 -14.02 -14.97 15.82
C ARG A 238 -13.51 -14.20 17.04
N PRO A 239 -14.29 -14.17 18.13
CA PRO A 239 -13.82 -13.66 19.41
C PRO A 239 -12.48 -14.31 19.83
N GLY A 240 -11.54 -13.48 20.28
CA GLY A 240 -10.21 -13.93 20.68
C GLY A 240 -9.20 -14.13 19.56
N SER A 241 -9.62 -14.09 18.29
CA SER A 241 -8.70 -14.12 17.15
C SER A 241 -7.87 -12.83 17.04
N LEU A 242 -6.82 -12.85 16.23
CA LEU A 242 -5.82 -11.79 16.18
C LEU A 242 -5.71 -11.20 14.77
N LEU A 243 -5.96 -9.90 14.63
CA LEU A 243 -5.57 -9.14 13.44
C LEU A 243 -4.19 -8.53 13.68
N ILE A 244 -3.25 -8.77 12.77
CA ILE A 244 -1.89 -8.20 12.82
C ILE A 244 -1.68 -7.34 11.57
N SER A 245 -1.47 -6.04 11.79
CA SER A 245 -1.11 -5.11 10.72
C SER A 245 0.38 -4.79 10.76
N ASN A 246 1.03 -4.90 9.63
CA ASN A 246 2.43 -4.55 9.48
C ASN A 246 2.57 -3.07 9.09
N SER A 247 3.38 -2.35 9.84
CA SER A 247 3.81 -0.95 9.66
C SER A 247 2.70 0.12 9.78
N PHE A 248 1.44 -0.22 9.58
CA PHE A 248 0.36 0.77 9.57
C PHE A 248 -0.71 0.42 10.62
N PRO A 249 -0.93 1.30 11.62
CA PRO A 249 -1.98 1.09 12.62
C PRO A 249 -3.38 1.26 12.01
N VAL A 250 -4.37 0.68 12.68
CA VAL A 250 -5.78 0.97 12.41
C VAL A 250 -6.09 2.38 12.92
N PRO A 251 -6.60 3.30 12.09
CA PRO A 251 -6.93 4.64 12.53
C PRO A 251 -7.97 4.65 13.66
N GLY A 252 -7.70 5.39 14.75
CA GLY A 252 -8.64 5.55 15.86
C GLY A 252 -8.81 4.33 16.77
N VAL A 253 -8.05 3.25 16.56
CA VAL A 253 -8.13 2.02 17.37
C VAL A 253 -6.79 1.75 18.04
N ALA A 254 -6.78 1.64 19.37
CA ALA A 254 -5.58 1.26 20.11
C ALA A 254 -5.24 -0.22 19.86
N ALA A 255 -3.99 -0.49 19.45
CA ALA A 255 -3.52 -1.86 19.33
C ALA A 255 -3.45 -2.51 20.72
N THR A 256 -3.81 -3.80 20.82
CA THR A 256 -3.65 -4.61 22.05
C THR A 256 -2.17 -4.76 22.41
N ASN A 257 -1.32 -4.88 21.39
CA ASN A 257 0.14 -4.94 21.54
C ASN A 257 0.80 -4.38 20.30
N VAL A 258 1.99 -3.79 20.44
CA VAL A 258 2.84 -3.32 19.33
C VAL A 258 4.22 -3.95 19.49
N VAL A 259 4.65 -4.70 18.50
CA VAL A 259 5.92 -5.43 18.52
C VAL A 259 6.86 -4.87 17.45
N ALA A 260 8.02 -4.41 17.88
CA ALA A 260 9.06 -3.95 16.98
C ALA A 260 9.81 -5.15 16.37
N VAL A 261 10.00 -5.12 15.05
CA VAL A 261 10.84 -6.10 14.34
C VAL A 261 12.27 -5.57 14.27
N ALA A 262 13.23 -6.36 14.69
CA ALA A 262 14.65 -6.02 14.62
C ALA A 262 15.14 -6.09 13.16
N ASP A 263 14.69 -5.16 12.33
CA ASP A 263 15.10 -5.01 10.94
C ASP A 263 15.57 -3.58 10.65
N GLY A 264 16.28 -3.38 9.53
CA GLY A 264 16.78 -2.06 9.15
C GLY A 264 15.67 -1.05 8.76
N ARG A 265 14.38 -1.46 8.76
CA ARG A 265 13.23 -0.61 8.40
C ARG A 265 12.46 -0.10 9.60
N GLN A 266 12.83 -0.49 10.82
CA GLN A 266 12.08 -0.20 12.05
C GLN A 266 10.62 -0.64 11.96
N THR A 267 10.38 -1.82 11.38
CA THR A 267 9.05 -2.39 11.18
C THR A 267 8.34 -2.57 12.51
N GLN A 268 7.08 -2.16 12.60
CA GLN A 268 6.21 -2.39 13.76
C GLN A 268 5.04 -3.28 13.36
N LEU A 269 4.72 -4.27 14.19
CA LEU A 269 3.54 -5.11 14.07
C LEU A 269 2.50 -4.66 15.08
N TYR A 270 1.39 -4.16 14.58
CA TYR A 270 0.26 -3.74 15.40
C TYR A 270 -0.72 -4.90 15.54
N CYS A 271 -0.86 -5.40 16.76
CA CYS A 271 -1.69 -6.56 17.08
C CYS A 271 -3.02 -6.09 17.69
N TYR A 272 -4.13 -6.56 17.12
CA TYR A 272 -5.48 -6.26 17.59
C TYR A 272 -6.19 -7.57 17.90
N ARG A 273 -6.43 -7.85 19.18
CA ARG A 273 -7.21 -9.01 19.59
C ARG A 273 -8.69 -8.66 19.51
N LEU A 274 -9.46 -9.48 18.80
CA LEU A 274 -10.90 -9.30 18.71
C LEU A 274 -11.52 -9.55 20.08
N PRO A 275 -12.44 -8.67 20.58
CA PRO A 275 -13.06 -8.83 21.88
C PRO A 275 -13.77 -10.19 21.99
N GLY A 276 -13.61 -10.85 23.11
CA GLY A 276 -14.39 -12.05 23.44
C GLY A 276 -15.87 -11.70 23.49
N ALA A 277 -16.75 -12.67 23.23
CA ALA A 277 -18.16 -12.47 23.55
C ALA A 277 -18.27 -12.03 25.01
N PRO A 278 -19.08 -11.01 25.33
CA PRO A 278 -19.34 -10.70 26.73
C PRO A 278 -19.80 -11.99 27.43
N PRO A 279 -19.35 -12.24 28.68
CA PRO A 279 -19.86 -13.39 29.41
C PRO A 279 -21.39 -13.36 29.34
N ALA A 280 -21.98 -14.49 28.99
CA ALA A 280 -23.43 -14.61 28.98
C ALA A 280 -23.92 -14.09 30.33
N ALA A 281 -24.78 -13.08 30.32
CA ALA A 281 -25.38 -12.56 31.55
C ALA A 281 -25.97 -13.79 32.25
N GLU A 282 -25.40 -14.14 33.41
CA GLU A 282 -26.00 -15.16 34.27
C GLU A 282 -27.43 -14.71 34.51
N SER A 283 -28.35 -15.44 33.91
CA SER A 283 -29.77 -15.30 34.21
C SER A 283 -29.93 -15.66 35.68
N ASN A 284 -29.99 -14.62 36.51
CA ASN A 284 -30.37 -14.76 37.90
C ASN A 284 -31.87 -15.19 37.91
N GLU A 285 -32.11 -16.46 37.67
CA GLU A 285 -33.37 -17.06 38.02
C GLU A 285 -33.48 -17.06 39.54
N THR A 286 -33.99 -15.95 40.06
CA THR A 286 -34.46 -15.92 41.46
C THR A 286 -35.67 -16.83 41.53
N SER A 287 -35.41 -18.08 41.95
CA SER A 287 -36.44 -18.99 42.32
C SER A 287 -37.18 -18.43 43.55
N VAL A 288 -38.37 -17.91 43.31
CA VAL A 288 -39.33 -17.57 44.38
C VAL A 288 -39.86 -18.87 44.91
N PRO A 289 -39.71 -19.18 46.22
CA PRO A 289 -40.35 -20.32 46.80
C PRO A 289 -41.86 -20.05 46.94
N ALA A 290 -42.67 -20.92 46.37
CA ALA A 290 -44.11 -20.94 46.61
C ALA A 290 -44.40 -21.36 48.07
N GLN A 291 -45.16 -20.52 48.79
CA GLN A 291 -45.88 -20.87 50.03
C GLN A 291 -47.32 -21.24 49.69
#